data_ad9a989d06d7be1469109a3b47e954ad
#
_entry.id   ad9a989d06d7be1469109a3b47e954ad
#
_cell.length_a   1.000
_cell.length_b   1.000
_cell.length_c   1.000
_cell.angle_alpha   90.00
_cell.angle_beta   90.00
_cell.angle_gamma   90.00
#
_symmetry.space_group_name_H-M   'P 1'
#
loop_
_entity.id
_entity.type
_entity.pdbx_description
1 polymer ?
#
loop_
_entity_poly.entity_id
_entity_poly.type
_entity_poly.pdbx_seq_one_letter_code
_entity_poly.pdbx_strand_id
1 'polypeptide(L)'
;AKSGISMVHLEGSVNGRAQDDGAQFIRDGIRSVHRALVEGGIRDEITLLASGGMAMAEHVAKSIICGADAVYIDFPILIALECRLCRRCTGGLSCPVEIERAAAGWVGLRTVNLMGAWHYQLLEVMGAMGIRDARRLRGEAGRAMFFEALDEVTFGSLGDVKEGCELE
;
A
#
# COMPACT_ATOMS: atom_id res chain seq x y z
N ALA A 1 3.60 21.74 -9.55
CA ALA A 1 4.75 22.37 -10.21
C ALA A 1 4.54 23.88 -10.39
N LYS A 2 3.50 24.35 -11.11
CA LYS A 2 3.25 25.80 -11.31
C LYS A 2 3.05 26.59 -10.00
N SER A 3 2.66 25.93 -8.91
CA SER A 3 2.45 26.49 -7.57
C SER A 3 3.64 26.27 -6.62
N GLY A 4 4.76 25.71 -7.11
CA GLY A 4 5.93 25.41 -6.27
C GLY A 4 5.80 24.15 -5.42
N ILE A 5 4.73 23.36 -5.58
CA ILE A 5 4.56 22.08 -4.90
C ILE A 5 5.44 21.03 -5.59
N SER A 6 6.31 20.39 -4.83
CA SER A 6 7.21 19.32 -5.30
C SER A 6 6.87 17.94 -4.71
N MET A 7 5.94 17.89 -3.75
CA MET A 7 5.54 16.64 -3.07
C MET A 7 4.03 16.62 -2.87
N VAL A 8 3.41 15.49 -3.19
CA VAL A 8 1.99 15.23 -2.97
C VAL A 8 1.87 13.95 -2.15
N HIS A 9 1.08 13.97 -1.09
CA HIS A 9 0.79 12.81 -0.27
C HIS A 9 -0.68 12.45 -0.42
N LEU A 10 -0.93 11.22 -0.87
CA LEU A 10 -2.26 10.62 -0.91
C LEU A 10 -2.43 9.76 0.33
N GLU A 11 -3.35 10.17 1.19
CA GLU A 11 -3.66 9.47 2.43
C GLU A 11 -4.94 8.65 2.27
N GLY A 12 -4.82 7.35 2.44
CA GLY A 12 -5.95 6.43 2.54
C GLY A 12 -6.30 6.08 3.99
N SER A 13 -7.47 5.52 4.16
CA SER A 13 -7.91 4.95 5.43
C SER A 13 -7.10 3.71 5.82
N VAL A 14 -7.25 3.24 7.05
CA VAL A 14 -6.64 1.99 7.54
C VAL A 14 -6.98 0.76 6.69
N ASN A 15 -8.08 0.81 5.94
CA ASN A 15 -8.53 -0.26 5.05
C ASN A 15 -8.07 -0.05 3.60
N GLY A 16 -7.18 0.91 3.34
CA GLY A 16 -6.65 1.19 2.00
C GLY A 16 -7.67 1.85 1.07
N ARG A 17 -8.68 2.53 1.59
CA ARG A 17 -9.67 3.29 0.81
C ARG A 17 -9.40 4.78 0.86
N ALA A 18 -9.79 5.51 -0.18
CA ALA A 18 -9.74 6.97 -0.18
C ALA A 18 -10.58 7.54 0.98
N GLN A 19 -10.17 8.70 1.51
CA GLN A 19 -10.88 9.31 2.65
C GLN A 19 -12.17 10.02 2.24
N ASP A 20 -12.24 10.52 1.00
CA ASP A 20 -13.28 11.43 0.57
C ASP A 20 -14.64 10.76 0.32
N ASP A 21 -14.67 9.55 -0.22
CA ASP A 21 -15.92 8.82 -0.47
C ASP A 21 -15.95 7.39 0.06
N GLY A 22 -14.81 6.88 0.52
CA GLY A 22 -14.65 5.53 1.07
C GLY A 22 -14.92 4.38 0.10
N ALA A 23 -15.36 4.67 -1.12
CA ALA A 23 -15.70 3.68 -2.14
C ALA A 23 -14.47 3.24 -2.93
N GLN A 24 -13.57 4.16 -3.26
CA GLN A 24 -12.41 3.91 -4.10
C GLN A 24 -11.21 3.42 -3.28
N PHE A 25 -10.46 2.47 -3.82
CA PHE A 25 -9.19 2.06 -3.23
C PHE A 25 -8.11 3.12 -3.46
N ILE A 26 -7.20 3.28 -2.48
CA ILE A 26 -6.07 4.21 -2.57
C ILE A 26 -5.20 3.94 -3.81
N ARG A 27 -5.07 2.69 -4.25
CA ARG A 27 -4.34 2.31 -5.47
C ARG A 27 -4.91 3.00 -6.71
N ASP A 28 -6.23 3.16 -6.80
CA ASP A 28 -6.90 3.78 -7.96
C ASP A 28 -6.67 5.30 -7.94
N GLY A 29 -6.67 5.91 -6.74
CA GLY A 29 -6.26 7.29 -6.54
C GLY A 29 -4.81 7.53 -6.96
N ILE A 30 -3.87 6.65 -6.55
CA ILE A 30 -2.46 6.72 -6.95
C ILE A 30 -2.34 6.67 -8.49
N ARG A 31 -3.03 5.73 -9.14
CA ARG A 31 -3.01 5.58 -10.62
C ARG A 31 -3.57 6.81 -11.32
N SER A 32 -4.68 7.36 -10.82
CA SER A 32 -5.33 8.55 -11.38
C SER A 32 -4.41 9.77 -11.30
N VAL A 33 -3.83 10.01 -10.13
CA VAL A 33 -2.89 11.12 -9.92
C VAL A 33 -1.63 10.94 -10.75
N HIS A 34 -1.04 9.73 -10.75
CA HIS A 34 0.13 9.42 -11.57
C HIS A 34 -0.14 9.73 -13.05
N ARG A 35 -1.27 9.27 -13.60
CA ARG A 35 -1.64 9.50 -14.99
C ARG A 35 -1.83 10.99 -15.28
N ALA A 36 -2.54 11.72 -14.43
CA ALA A 36 -2.74 13.16 -14.59
C ALA A 36 -1.41 13.94 -14.58
N LEU A 37 -0.44 13.53 -13.73
CA LEU A 37 0.90 14.14 -13.71
C LEU A 37 1.71 13.83 -14.98
N VAL A 38 1.57 12.62 -15.54
CA VAL A 38 2.20 12.22 -16.81
C VAL A 38 1.59 13.03 -17.97
N GLU A 39 0.26 13.09 -18.06
CA GLU A 39 -0.45 13.86 -19.08
C GLU A 39 -0.12 15.37 -18.99
N GLY A 40 0.08 15.87 -17.76
CA GLY A 40 0.51 17.24 -17.52
C GLY A 40 2.00 17.51 -17.80
N GLY A 41 2.80 16.49 -18.13
CA GLY A 41 4.23 16.61 -18.40
C GLY A 41 5.08 17.01 -17.17
N ILE A 42 4.56 16.85 -15.95
CA ILE A 42 5.19 17.26 -14.68
C ILE A 42 5.47 16.12 -13.72
N ARG A 43 5.31 14.86 -14.18
CA ARG A 43 5.43 13.69 -13.30
C ARG A 43 6.79 13.57 -12.61
N ASP A 44 7.85 13.96 -13.29
CA ASP A 44 9.22 13.87 -12.75
C ASP A 44 9.59 15.05 -11.84
N GLU A 45 8.75 16.09 -11.80
CA GLU A 45 8.91 17.25 -10.89
C GLU A 45 8.22 17.01 -9.53
N ILE A 46 7.34 16.00 -9.44
CA ILE A 46 6.48 15.74 -8.28
C ILE A 46 6.83 14.39 -7.65
N THR A 47 7.16 14.40 -6.37
CA THR A 47 7.25 13.18 -5.55
C THR A 47 5.86 12.80 -5.04
N LEU A 48 5.37 11.62 -5.44
CA LEU A 48 4.07 11.11 -5.02
C LEU A 48 4.24 10.09 -3.90
N LEU A 49 3.76 10.46 -2.71
CA LEU A 49 3.71 9.59 -1.53
C LEU A 49 2.32 8.99 -1.37
N ALA A 50 2.25 7.77 -0.87
CA ALA A 50 0.99 7.12 -0.54
C ALA A 50 1.02 6.51 0.86
N SER A 51 -0.11 6.54 1.56
CA SER A 51 -0.30 5.89 2.87
C SER A 51 -1.72 5.32 3.01
N GLY A 52 -1.92 4.52 4.06
CA GLY A 52 -3.19 3.89 4.38
C GLY A 52 -3.31 2.46 3.85
N GLY A 53 -3.62 1.52 4.73
CA GLY A 53 -3.77 0.11 4.40
C GLY A 53 -2.49 -0.62 4.00
N MET A 54 -1.31 -0.03 4.18
CA MET A 54 -0.01 -0.62 3.85
C MET A 54 0.41 -1.63 4.92
N ALA A 55 -0.18 -2.83 4.90
CA ALA A 55 0.04 -3.85 5.92
C ALA A 55 1.12 -4.88 5.58
N MET A 56 1.42 -5.08 4.29
CA MET A 56 2.36 -6.10 3.80
C MET A 56 3.32 -5.52 2.76
N ALA A 57 4.48 -6.17 2.59
CA ALA A 57 5.49 -5.75 1.63
C ALA A 57 4.98 -5.64 0.20
N GLU A 58 4.08 -6.54 -0.22
CA GLU A 58 3.47 -6.50 -1.54
C GLU A 58 2.63 -5.24 -1.78
N HIS A 59 2.06 -4.63 -0.72
CA HIS A 59 1.35 -3.36 -0.85
C HIS A 59 2.30 -2.22 -1.24
N VAL A 60 3.55 -2.26 -0.77
CA VAL A 60 4.60 -1.31 -1.16
C VAL A 60 4.88 -1.44 -2.66
N ALA A 61 5.19 -2.66 -3.11
CA ALA A 61 5.46 -2.92 -4.52
C ALA A 61 4.28 -2.52 -5.41
N LYS A 62 3.06 -2.91 -5.04
CA LYS A 62 1.82 -2.56 -5.78
C LYS A 62 1.59 -1.04 -5.83
N SER A 63 1.87 -0.30 -4.75
CA SER A 63 1.74 1.16 -4.72
C SER A 63 2.75 1.83 -5.66
N ILE A 64 4.00 1.36 -5.70
CA ILE A 64 5.02 1.84 -6.64
C ILE A 64 4.60 1.54 -8.08
N ILE A 65 4.15 0.33 -8.36
CA ILE A 65 3.64 -0.07 -9.68
C ILE A 65 2.47 0.83 -10.11
N CYS A 66 1.58 1.22 -9.19
CA CYS A 66 0.50 2.15 -9.47
C CYS A 66 0.97 3.59 -9.72
N GLY A 67 2.20 3.92 -9.40
CA GLY A 67 2.79 5.21 -9.70
C GLY A 67 3.31 6.01 -8.50
N ALA A 68 3.26 5.49 -7.28
CA ALA A 68 3.88 6.16 -6.14
C ALA A 68 5.42 6.10 -6.23
N ASP A 69 6.09 7.11 -5.68
CA ASP A 69 7.56 7.12 -5.52
C ASP A 69 7.97 6.50 -4.19
N ALA A 70 7.14 6.66 -3.15
CA ALA A 70 7.35 6.07 -1.85
C ALA A 70 6.03 5.84 -1.12
N VAL A 71 6.07 5.03 -0.06
CA VAL A 71 4.93 4.76 0.81
C VAL A 71 5.27 5.09 2.25
N TYR A 72 4.27 5.57 2.97
CA TYR A 72 4.33 5.74 4.41
C TYR A 72 3.68 4.55 5.09
N ILE A 73 4.35 3.96 6.07
CA ILE A 73 3.90 2.78 6.81
C ILE A 73 3.81 3.09 8.31
N ASP A 74 2.79 2.55 8.95
CA ASP A 74 2.53 2.68 10.40
C ASP A 74 2.24 1.31 11.05
N PHE A 75 1.15 0.66 10.66
CA PHE A 75 0.72 -0.61 11.23
C PHE A 75 1.77 -1.73 11.23
N PRO A 76 2.54 -1.96 10.17
CA PRO A 76 3.54 -3.01 10.17
C PRO A 76 4.61 -2.80 11.25
N ILE A 77 4.99 -1.55 11.48
CA ILE A 77 5.94 -1.21 12.56
C ILE A 77 5.30 -1.49 13.90
N LEU A 78 4.05 -1.07 14.12
CA LEU A 78 3.33 -1.34 15.37
C LEU A 78 3.19 -2.86 15.62
N ILE A 79 2.88 -3.64 14.59
CA ILE A 79 2.79 -5.10 14.68
C ILE A 79 4.16 -5.71 14.98
N ALA A 80 5.22 -5.25 14.33
CA ALA A 80 6.59 -5.68 14.61
C ALA A 80 6.99 -5.40 16.05
N LEU A 81 6.46 -4.35 16.66
CA LEU A 81 6.64 -4.01 18.07
C LEU A 81 5.61 -4.68 19.00
N GLU A 82 4.92 -5.72 18.53
CA GLU A 82 3.94 -6.51 19.30
C GLU A 82 2.71 -5.72 19.76
N CYS A 83 2.40 -4.58 19.10
CA CYS A 83 1.20 -3.83 19.36
C CYS A 83 -0.05 -4.68 19.07
N ARG A 84 -0.98 -4.70 20.00
CA ARG A 84 -2.27 -5.41 19.85
C ARG A 84 -3.30 -4.64 19.03
N LEU A 85 -2.96 -3.47 18.50
CA LEU A 85 -3.85 -2.56 17.75
C LEU A 85 -5.18 -2.27 18.49
N CYS A 86 -5.15 -2.32 19.81
CA CYS A 86 -6.34 -2.18 20.67
C CYS A 86 -6.85 -0.74 20.80
N ARG A 87 -6.11 0.24 20.26
CA ARG A 87 -6.40 1.69 20.27
C ARG A 87 -6.59 2.32 21.67
N ARG A 88 -6.19 1.62 22.74
CA ARG A 88 -6.31 2.18 24.11
C ARG A 88 -5.51 3.47 24.29
N CYS A 89 -4.35 3.56 23.66
CA CYS A 89 -3.47 4.74 23.70
C CYS A 89 -4.14 5.99 23.09
N THR A 90 -5.00 5.85 22.07
CA THR A 90 -5.73 6.99 21.49
C THR A 90 -6.78 7.55 22.45
N GLY A 91 -7.26 6.73 23.40
CA GLY A 91 -8.15 7.12 24.48
C GLY A 91 -7.41 7.52 25.78
N GLY A 92 -6.08 7.70 25.76
CA GLY A 92 -5.28 8.06 26.93
C GLY A 92 -5.13 6.93 27.98
N LEU A 93 -5.48 5.69 27.64
CA LEU A 93 -5.33 4.53 28.51
C LEU A 93 -3.95 3.89 28.36
N SER A 94 -3.45 3.25 29.43
CA SER A 94 -2.15 2.58 29.42
C SER A 94 -2.05 1.48 28.35
N CYS A 95 -0.90 1.39 27.72
CA CYS A 95 -0.61 0.37 26.73
C CYS A 95 -0.44 -1.00 27.40
N PRO A 96 -1.18 -2.06 26.98
CA PRO A 96 -1.07 -3.40 27.59
C PRO A 96 0.23 -4.13 27.28
N VAL A 97 1.00 -3.65 26.32
CA VAL A 97 2.33 -4.19 25.94
C VAL A 97 3.45 -3.19 26.23
N GLU A 98 3.15 -2.07 26.88
CA GLU A 98 4.11 -1.06 27.36
C GLU A 98 5.14 -0.63 26.31
N ILE A 99 4.71 -0.44 25.04
CA ILE A 99 5.61 -0.08 23.93
C ILE A 99 6.43 1.18 24.26
N GLU A 100 5.86 2.12 24.99
CA GLU A 100 6.53 3.35 25.43
C GLU A 100 7.74 3.11 26.35
N ARG A 101 7.84 1.92 26.96
CA ARG A 101 8.95 1.49 27.82
C ARG A 101 9.91 0.52 27.15
N ALA A 102 9.65 0.18 25.87
CA ALA A 102 10.48 -0.77 25.14
C ALA A 102 11.91 -0.26 25.00
N ALA A 103 12.88 -1.15 25.19
CA ALA A 103 14.30 -0.81 25.04
C ALA A 103 14.60 -0.42 23.58
N ALA A 104 15.31 0.68 23.37
CA ALA A 104 15.62 1.20 22.03
C ALA A 104 16.33 0.16 21.14
N GLY A 105 17.22 -0.65 21.69
CA GLY A 105 17.90 -1.73 20.95
C GLY A 105 16.94 -2.80 20.45
N TRP A 106 15.93 -3.17 21.25
CA TRP A 106 14.88 -4.11 20.84
C TRP A 106 14.01 -3.52 19.74
N VAL A 107 13.56 -2.26 19.89
CA VAL A 107 12.78 -1.56 18.88
C VAL A 107 13.54 -1.49 17.55
N GLY A 108 14.82 -1.11 17.59
CA GLY A 108 15.70 -1.06 16.43
C GLY A 108 15.82 -2.41 15.73
N LEU A 109 16.07 -3.48 16.49
CA LEU A 109 16.18 -4.84 15.94
C LEU A 109 14.89 -5.28 15.25
N ARG A 110 13.73 -5.07 15.87
CA ARG A 110 12.43 -5.44 15.29
C ARG A 110 12.14 -4.67 14.00
N THR A 111 12.45 -3.37 13.99
CA THR A 111 12.28 -2.52 12.81
C THR A 111 13.21 -2.96 11.67
N VAL A 112 14.49 -3.20 11.96
CA VAL A 112 15.47 -3.67 10.96
C VAL A 112 15.04 -5.02 10.37
N ASN A 113 14.57 -5.95 11.20
CA ASN A 113 14.09 -7.26 10.73
C ASN A 113 12.87 -7.13 9.82
N LEU A 114 11.91 -6.25 10.17
CA LEU A 114 10.76 -5.96 9.32
C LEU A 114 11.20 -5.39 7.95
N MET A 115 12.06 -4.38 7.96
CA MET A 115 12.56 -3.76 6.74
C MET A 115 13.37 -4.74 5.89
N GLY A 116 14.19 -5.58 6.52
CA GLY A 116 14.94 -6.63 5.84
C GLY A 116 14.01 -7.64 5.15
N ALA A 117 12.99 -8.14 5.85
CA ALA A 117 12.01 -9.06 5.27
C ALA A 117 11.27 -8.42 4.08
N TRP A 118 10.85 -7.17 4.22
CA TRP A 118 10.15 -6.45 3.14
C TRP A 118 11.06 -6.17 1.94
N HIS A 119 12.33 -5.87 2.19
CA HIS A 119 13.33 -5.72 1.14
C HIS A 119 13.47 -7.00 0.31
N TYR A 120 13.60 -8.17 0.95
CA TYR A 120 13.67 -9.44 0.22
C TYR A 120 12.41 -9.72 -0.59
N GLN A 121 11.23 -9.48 -0.04
CA GLN A 121 9.96 -9.65 -0.77
C GLN A 121 9.87 -8.69 -1.97
N LEU A 122 10.34 -7.45 -1.83
CA LEU A 122 10.41 -6.52 -2.96
C LEU A 122 11.34 -7.04 -4.06
N LEU A 123 12.51 -7.61 -3.68
CA LEU A 123 13.43 -8.22 -4.64
C LEU A 123 12.80 -9.41 -5.36
N GLU A 124 11.99 -10.24 -4.69
CA GLU A 124 11.24 -11.33 -5.31
C GLU A 124 10.24 -10.82 -6.34
N VAL A 125 9.45 -9.80 -6.00
CA VAL A 125 8.51 -9.16 -6.94
C VAL A 125 9.25 -8.60 -8.15
N MET A 126 10.34 -7.87 -7.93
CA MET A 126 11.16 -7.31 -9.00
C MET A 126 11.78 -8.41 -9.88
N GLY A 127 12.24 -9.49 -9.26
CA GLY A 127 12.79 -10.65 -9.97
C GLY A 127 11.76 -11.31 -10.87
N ALA A 128 10.53 -11.51 -10.36
CA ALA A 128 9.42 -12.06 -11.15
C ALA A 128 9.03 -11.16 -12.33
N MET A 129 9.17 -9.84 -12.18
CA MET A 129 8.91 -8.87 -13.25
C MET A 129 10.12 -8.66 -14.20
N GLY A 130 11.28 -9.26 -13.91
CA GLY A 130 12.51 -9.04 -14.66
C GLY A 130 13.09 -7.62 -14.51
N ILE A 131 12.79 -6.93 -13.40
CA ILE A 131 13.19 -5.55 -13.12
C ILE A 131 14.33 -5.56 -12.10
N ARG A 132 15.41 -4.82 -12.36
CA ARG A 132 16.59 -4.72 -11.48
C ARG A 132 16.68 -3.41 -10.68
N ASP A 133 15.87 -2.42 -11.00
CA ASP A 133 15.85 -1.11 -10.33
C ASP A 133 14.42 -0.81 -9.91
N ALA A 134 14.18 -0.63 -8.60
CA ALA A 134 12.85 -0.38 -8.04
C ALA A 134 12.17 0.86 -8.63
N ARG A 135 12.95 1.86 -9.07
CA ARG A 135 12.41 3.06 -9.75
C ARG A 135 11.71 2.72 -11.07
N ARG A 136 12.08 1.62 -11.71
CA ARG A 136 11.45 1.13 -12.95
C ARG A 136 10.14 0.40 -12.73
N LEU A 137 9.78 0.11 -11.48
CA LEU A 137 8.44 -0.38 -11.14
C LEU A 137 7.38 0.71 -11.31
N ARG A 138 7.76 1.97 -11.21
CA ARG A 138 6.84 3.10 -11.20
C ARG A 138 6.02 3.19 -12.49
N GLY A 139 4.72 3.01 -12.35
CA GLY A 139 3.79 3.08 -13.48
C GLY A 139 3.69 1.80 -14.34
N GLU A 140 4.41 0.72 -14.01
CA GLU A 140 4.40 -0.56 -14.73
C GLU A 140 3.12 -1.40 -14.47
N ALA A 141 1.97 -0.74 -14.32
CA ALA A 141 0.69 -1.39 -14.01
C ALA A 141 0.26 -2.45 -15.04
N GLY A 142 0.76 -2.36 -16.29
CA GLY A 142 0.47 -3.36 -17.33
C GLY A 142 1.14 -4.72 -17.10
N ARG A 143 2.10 -4.83 -16.18
CA ARG A 143 2.79 -6.08 -15.82
C ARG A 143 2.29 -6.66 -14.50
N ALA A 144 1.40 -5.97 -13.80
CA ALA A 144 0.86 -6.40 -12.53
C ALA A 144 -0.64 -6.68 -12.66
N MET A 145 -1.04 -7.88 -12.26
CA MET A 145 -2.45 -8.20 -12.07
C MET A 145 -2.78 -8.07 -10.58
N PHE A 146 -3.82 -7.32 -10.28
CA PHE A 146 -4.37 -7.24 -8.94
C PHE A 146 -5.39 -8.38 -8.75
N PHE A 147 -5.56 -8.82 -7.50
CA PHE A 147 -6.42 -9.96 -7.19
C PHE A 147 -7.83 -9.79 -7.77
N GLU A 148 -8.44 -8.61 -7.61
CA GLU A 148 -9.78 -8.33 -8.11
C GLU A 148 -9.86 -8.34 -9.66
N ALA A 149 -8.81 -7.84 -10.33
CA ALA A 149 -8.75 -7.89 -11.79
C ALA A 149 -8.53 -9.33 -12.28
N LEU A 150 -7.75 -10.13 -11.54
CA LEU A 150 -7.55 -11.55 -11.83
C LEU A 150 -8.84 -12.32 -11.61
N ASP A 151 -9.56 -12.07 -10.53
CA ASP A 151 -10.83 -12.68 -10.20
C ASP A 151 -11.90 -12.39 -11.26
N GLU A 152 -12.02 -11.13 -11.66
CA GLU A 152 -12.93 -10.72 -12.73
C GLU A 152 -12.61 -11.38 -14.08
N VAL A 153 -11.33 -11.44 -14.48
CA VAL A 153 -10.91 -12.08 -15.73
C VAL A 153 -11.11 -13.60 -15.68
N THR A 154 -10.88 -14.23 -14.53
CA THR A 154 -10.90 -15.68 -14.39
C THR A 154 -12.29 -16.20 -14.09
N PHE A 155 -13.07 -15.52 -13.28
CA PHE A 155 -14.33 -15.98 -12.73
C PHE A 155 -15.52 -15.06 -13.02
N GLY A 156 -15.31 -13.87 -13.60
CA GLY A 156 -16.38 -12.90 -13.85
C GLY A 156 -17.54 -13.47 -14.67
N SER A 157 -17.24 -14.37 -15.62
CA SER A 157 -18.27 -15.07 -16.41
C SER A 157 -19.06 -16.11 -15.62
N LEU A 158 -18.58 -16.54 -14.45
CA LEU A 158 -19.26 -17.52 -13.59
C LEU A 158 -20.26 -16.86 -12.65
N GLY A 159 -20.13 -15.54 -12.39
CA GLY A 159 -21.03 -14.76 -11.56
C GLY A 159 -22.42 -14.55 -12.17
N ASP A 160 -22.60 -14.82 -13.48
CA ASP A 160 -23.88 -14.75 -14.18
C ASP A 160 -24.73 -16.01 -14.05
N VAL A 161 -24.29 -17.02 -13.30
CA VAL A 161 -25.12 -18.16 -12.93
C VAL A 161 -26.14 -17.67 -11.91
N LYS A 162 -27.31 -17.29 -12.41
CA LYS A 162 -28.47 -16.87 -11.60
C LYS A 162 -28.70 -17.91 -10.49
N GLU A 163 -28.86 -17.41 -9.26
CA GLU A 163 -29.47 -18.14 -8.16
C GLU A 163 -30.81 -18.74 -8.64
N GLY A 164 -30.77 -19.99 -9.07
CA GLY A 164 -31.90 -20.69 -9.64
C GLY A 164 -31.78 -22.18 -9.39
N CYS A 165 -31.34 -22.55 -8.19
CA CYS A 165 -31.50 -23.93 -7.69
C CYS A 165 -32.15 -23.83 -6.31
N GLU A 166 -33.46 -23.57 -6.31
CA GLU A 166 -34.31 -23.94 -5.18
C GLU A 166 -34.31 -25.48 -5.15
N LEU A 167 -33.68 -26.05 -4.14
CA LEU A 167 -33.77 -27.46 -3.81
C LEU A 167 -35.17 -27.70 -3.23
N GLU A 168 -36.04 -28.36 -3.98
CA GLU A 168 -37.24 -29.02 -3.48
C GLU A 168 -36.86 -30.20 -2.58
#